data_9b38c43febe92fbf432e411edeefa0cc
#
_entry.id   9b38c43febe92fbf432e411edeefa0cc
#
_cell.length_a   1.000
_cell.length_b   1.000
_cell.length_c   1.000
_cell.angle_alpha   90.00
_cell.angle_beta   90.00
_cell.angle_gamma   90.00
#
_symmetry.space_group_name_H-M   'P 1'
#
loop_
_entity.id
_entity.type
_entity.pdbx_description
1 polymer ?
#
loop_
_entity_poly.entity_id
_entity_poly.type
_entity_poly.pdbx_seq_one_letter_code
_entity_poly.pdbx_strand_id
1 'polypeptide(L)'
;MLLEIYVATREQRVLAVSQLCGLSGGSTTTALRHIENIEALGYIRRGPDPADGRRLIVSMLPLLEDAMDQWLDLQISADRLGL
;
A
#
# COMPACT_ATOMS: atom_id res chain seq x y z
N MET A 1 -5.75 3.42 1.66
CA MET A 1 -4.71 2.46 2.11
C MET A 1 -3.73 2.10 1.00
N LEU A 2 -4.19 1.72 -0.18
CA LEU A 2 -3.27 1.36 -1.28
C LEU A 2 -2.37 2.53 -1.71
N LEU A 3 -2.90 3.73 -1.73
CA LEU A 3 -2.14 4.93 -2.11
C LEU A 3 -1.00 5.22 -1.13
N GLU A 4 -1.23 5.06 0.17
CA GLU A 4 -0.21 5.25 1.18
C GLU A 4 0.93 4.24 1.03
N ILE A 5 0.60 2.99 0.71
CA ILE A 5 1.59 1.95 0.45
C ILE A 5 2.42 2.30 -0.78
N TYR A 6 1.77 2.72 -1.86
CA TYR A 6 2.43 3.13 -3.10
C TYR A 6 3.39 4.30 -2.86
N VAL A 7 2.92 5.35 -2.20
CA VAL A 7 3.73 6.54 -1.91
C VAL A 7 4.94 6.19 -1.03
N ALA A 8 4.72 5.40 0.02
CA ALA A 8 5.81 4.97 0.91
C ALA A 8 6.87 4.18 0.14
N THR A 9 6.45 3.29 -0.76
CA THR A 9 7.38 2.50 -1.58
C THR A 9 8.18 3.40 -2.52
N ARG A 10 7.53 4.37 -3.16
CA ARG A 10 8.20 5.32 -4.05
C ARG A 10 9.21 6.21 -3.31
N GLU A 11 8.91 6.56 -2.08
CA GLU A 11 9.80 7.37 -1.23
C GLU A 11 10.84 6.51 -0.49
N GLN A 12 10.85 5.21 -0.72
CA GLN A 12 11.73 4.26 -0.06
C GLN A 12 11.58 4.27 1.46
N ARG A 13 10.37 4.54 1.94
CA ARG A 13 10.03 4.50 3.36
C ARG A 13 9.51 3.13 3.74
N VAL A 14 9.91 2.66 4.92
CA VAL A 14 9.37 1.44 5.51
C VAL A 14 8.03 1.76 6.16
N LEU A 15 6.99 0.99 5.84
CA LEU A 15 5.65 1.20 6.36
C LEU A 15 5.24 0.00 7.21
N ALA A 16 5.09 0.21 8.52
CA ALA A 16 4.68 -0.83 9.44
C ALA A 16 3.16 -1.04 9.39
N VAL A 17 2.72 -2.26 9.70
CA VAL A 17 1.28 -2.59 9.78
C VAL A 17 0.56 -1.66 10.75
N SER A 18 1.17 -1.38 11.92
CA SER A 18 0.59 -0.47 12.92
C SER A 18 0.40 0.95 12.38
N GLN A 19 1.33 1.43 11.54
CA GLN A 19 1.22 2.75 10.92
C GLN A 19 0.06 2.80 9.93
N LEU A 20 -0.12 1.77 9.12
CA LEU A 20 -1.27 1.68 8.22
C LEU A 20 -2.60 1.67 8.96
N CYS A 21 -2.68 0.94 10.06
CA CYS A 21 -3.87 0.92 10.89
C CYS A 21 -4.21 2.31 11.44
N GLY A 22 -3.19 3.07 11.86
CA GLY A 22 -3.37 4.43 12.34
C GLY A 22 -3.82 5.40 11.26
N LEU A 23 -3.29 5.25 10.05
CA LEU A 23 -3.62 6.14 8.91
C LEU A 23 -5.04 5.92 8.39
N SER A 24 -5.60 4.73 8.54
CA SER A 24 -6.93 4.42 8.00
C SER A 24 -8.07 5.12 8.74
N GLY A 25 -7.82 5.64 9.97
CA GLY A 25 -8.81 6.38 10.74
C GLY A 25 -9.98 5.57 11.28
N GLY A 26 -10.03 4.27 11.00
CA GLY A 26 -11.07 3.37 11.47
C GLY A 26 -10.59 2.49 12.62
N SER A 27 -11.38 1.44 12.92
CA SER A 27 -10.97 0.47 13.94
C SER A 27 -9.78 -0.34 13.44
N THR A 28 -8.92 -0.75 14.37
CA THR A 28 -7.77 -1.61 14.05
C THR A 28 -8.21 -2.92 13.40
N THR A 29 -9.31 -3.49 13.84
CA THR A 29 -9.85 -4.73 13.26
C THR A 29 -10.22 -4.56 11.79
N THR A 30 -10.89 -3.46 11.45
CA THR A 30 -11.27 -3.16 10.06
C THR A 30 -10.02 -2.94 9.20
N ALA A 31 -9.05 -2.19 9.70
CA ALA A 31 -7.80 -1.92 8.98
C ALA A 31 -7.02 -3.22 8.72
N LEU A 32 -6.91 -4.11 9.71
CA LEU A 32 -6.24 -5.39 9.55
C LEU A 32 -6.96 -6.27 8.52
N ARG A 33 -8.29 -6.26 8.51
CA ARG A 33 -9.05 -7.00 7.50
C ARG A 33 -8.76 -6.49 6.09
N HIS A 34 -8.68 -5.19 5.91
CA HIS A 34 -8.29 -4.60 4.63
C HIS A 34 -6.90 -5.05 4.20
N ILE A 35 -5.93 -5.02 5.10
CA ILE A 35 -4.56 -5.46 4.83
C ILE A 35 -4.56 -6.92 4.41
N GLU A 36 -5.28 -7.78 5.13
CA GLU A 36 -5.38 -9.20 4.80
C GLU A 36 -6.01 -9.42 3.43
N ASN A 37 -7.04 -8.66 3.08
CA ASN A 37 -7.70 -8.76 1.78
C ASN A 37 -6.77 -8.38 0.63
N ILE A 38 -6.05 -7.27 0.74
CA ILE A 38 -5.14 -6.84 -0.32
C ILE A 38 -3.90 -7.73 -0.42
N GLU A 39 -3.49 -8.34 0.70
CA GLU A 39 -2.44 -9.34 0.69
C GLU A 39 -2.91 -10.60 -0.05
N ALA A 40 -4.13 -11.05 0.20
CA ALA A 40 -4.72 -12.21 -0.47
C ALA A 40 -4.86 -11.99 -1.98
N LEU A 41 -5.08 -10.75 -2.41
CA LEU A 41 -5.15 -10.39 -3.82
C LEU A 41 -3.77 -10.33 -4.50
N GLY A 42 -2.69 -10.43 -3.74
CA GLY A 42 -1.34 -10.40 -4.30
C GLY A 42 -0.77 -9.00 -4.49
N TYR A 43 -1.36 -7.99 -3.88
CA TYR A 43 -0.89 -6.59 -4.01
C TYR A 43 0.22 -6.24 -3.05
N ILE A 44 0.23 -6.85 -1.87
CA ILE A 44 1.22 -6.57 -0.83
C ILE A 44 1.69 -7.86 -0.17
N ARG A 45 2.79 -7.73 0.56
CA ARG A 45 3.34 -8.80 1.39
C ARG A 45 3.66 -8.22 2.76
N ARG A 46 3.32 -8.97 3.82
CA ARG A 46 3.74 -8.65 5.18
C ARG A 46 4.93 -9.51 5.57
N GLY A 47 5.86 -8.93 6.30
CA GLY A 47 7.00 -9.69 6.80
C GLY A 47 7.68 -8.95 7.95
N PRO A 48 8.63 -9.62 8.64
CA PRO A 48 9.35 -8.98 9.72
C PRO A 48 10.26 -7.86 9.21
N ASP A 49 10.38 -6.80 10.02
CA ASP A 49 11.31 -5.73 9.74
C ASP A 49 12.75 -6.26 9.90
N PRO A 50 13.62 -6.12 8.90
CA PRO A 50 15.02 -6.55 9.02
C PRO A 50 15.77 -5.86 10.16
N ALA A 51 15.38 -4.64 10.51
CA ALA A 51 16.00 -3.88 11.60
C ALA A 51 15.42 -4.23 12.98
N ASP A 52 14.14 -4.66 13.03
CA ASP A 52 13.46 -5.04 14.25
C ASP A 52 12.47 -6.17 13.98
N GLY A 53 12.88 -7.41 14.26
CA GLY A 53 12.08 -8.60 13.97
C GLY A 53 10.74 -8.69 14.71
N ARG A 54 10.51 -7.82 15.71
CA ARG A 54 9.23 -7.75 16.43
C ARG A 54 8.17 -6.95 15.68
N ARG A 55 8.59 -6.22 14.66
CA ARG A 55 7.73 -5.31 13.90
C ARG A 55 7.40 -5.95 12.55
N LEU A 56 6.12 -5.88 12.16
CA LEU A 56 5.70 -6.30 10.83
C LEU A 56 5.65 -5.09 9.91
N ILE A 57 6.23 -5.24 8.73
CA ILE A 57 6.22 -4.21 7.69
C ILE A 57 5.46 -4.71 6.46
N VAL A 58 4.97 -3.76 5.68
CA VAL A 58 4.25 -4.01 4.44
C VAL A 58 5.13 -3.66 3.26
N SER A 59 5.21 -4.56 2.29
CA SER A 59 5.95 -4.34 1.05
C SER A 59 4.99 -4.41 -0.13
N MET A 60 5.13 -3.49 -1.08
CA MET A 60 4.34 -3.49 -2.31
C MET A 60 4.86 -4.57 -3.26
N LEU A 61 3.94 -5.38 -3.80
CA LEU A 61 4.28 -6.37 -4.82
C LEU A 61 4.12 -5.80 -6.22
N PRO A 62 4.79 -6.38 -7.24
CA PRO A 62 4.74 -5.86 -8.61
C PRO A 62 3.33 -5.71 -9.17
N LEU A 63 2.39 -6.56 -8.79
CA LEU A 63 1.01 -6.48 -9.25
C LEU A 63 0.36 -5.15 -8.87
N LEU A 64 0.59 -4.67 -7.63
CA LEU A 64 0.06 -3.39 -7.19
C LEU A 64 0.77 -2.24 -7.89
N GLU A 65 2.09 -2.31 -8.04
CA GLU A 65 2.86 -1.29 -8.72
C GLU A 65 2.36 -1.11 -10.16
N ASP A 66 2.18 -2.19 -10.90
CA ASP A 66 1.67 -2.15 -12.26
C ASP A 66 0.27 -1.56 -12.33
N ALA A 67 -0.62 -1.99 -11.43
CA ALA A 67 -1.99 -1.48 -11.38
C ALA A 67 -2.04 0.03 -11.10
N MET A 68 -1.23 0.49 -10.17
CA MET A 68 -1.17 1.91 -9.81
C MET A 68 -0.56 2.74 -10.93
N ASP A 69 0.49 2.25 -11.58
CA ASP A 69 1.11 2.94 -12.71
C ASP A 69 0.12 3.09 -13.86
N GLN A 70 -0.65 2.06 -14.19
CA GLN A 70 -1.68 2.12 -15.21
C GLN A 70 -2.77 3.13 -14.86
N TRP A 71 -3.22 3.14 -13.61
CA TRP A 71 -4.24 4.08 -13.15
C TRP A 71 -3.76 5.52 -13.25
N LEU A 72 -2.52 5.79 -12.83
CA LEU A 72 -1.93 7.13 -12.92
C LEU A 72 -1.78 7.59 -14.37
N ASP A 73 -1.37 6.71 -15.27
CA ASP A 73 -1.27 7.02 -16.70
C ASP A 73 -2.62 7.41 -17.28
N LEU A 74 -3.69 6.70 -16.91
CA LEU A 74 -5.04 7.03 -17.35
C LEU A 74 -5.49 8.40 -16.83
N GLN A 75 -5.18 8.73 -15.58
CA GLN A 75 -5.51 10.02 -15.00
C GLN A 75 -4.78 11.17 -15.70
N ILE A 76 -3.49 10.99 -15.97
CA ILE A 76 -2.70 11.99 -16.70
C ILE A 76 -3.27 12.19 -18.11
N SER A 77 -3.61 11.14 -18.80
CA SER A 77 -4.20 11.20 -20.14
C SER A 77 -5.54 11.94 -20.12
N ALA A 78 -6.39 11.65 -19.14
CA ALA A 78 -7.67 12.32 -18.98
C ALA A 78 -7.49 13.82 -18.74
N ASP A 79 -6.53 14.21 -17.90
CA ASP A 79 -6.22 15.63 -17.62
C ASP A 79 -5.77 16.36 -18.90
N ARG A 80 -4.93 15.73 -19.70
CA ARG A 80 -4.44 16.31 -20.98
C ARG A 80 -5.56 16.51 -21.98
N LEU A 81 -6.57 15.64 -21.95
CA LEU A 81 -7.72 15.73 -22.86
C LEU A 81 -8.81 16.65 -22.34
N GLY A 82 -8.65 17.19 -21.14
CA GLY A 82 -9.65 18.07 -20.53
C GLY A 82 -10.89 17.35 -20.04
N LEU A 83 -10.78 16.08 -19.76
CA LEU A 83 -11.89 15.24 -19.32
C LEU A 83 -12.05 15.23 -17.80
#